data_57c92688c682b68d65e10a553fe207d6
#
_entry.id   57c92688c682b68d65e10a553fe207d6
#
_cell.length_a   1.000
_cell.length_b   1.000
_cell.length_c   1.000
_cell.angle_alpha   90.00
_cell.angle_beta   90.00
_cell.angle_gamma   90.00
#
_symmetry.space_group_name_H-M   'P 1'
#
loop_
_entity.id
_entity.type
_entity.pdbx_description
1 polymer ?
#
loop_
_entity_poly.entity_id
_entity_poly.type
_entity_poly.pdbx_seq_one_letter_code
_entity_poly.pdbx_strand_id
1 'polypeptide(L)'
;ALYLRAPGYRQLGGVVRVSSDLNVPKLIFDRAKRTPDQIVIERRIGGQWHEVRADEFANHIQDVARGLYGLGVRPGDRVAILAPTSYEWAATDIAILSLGGITVPIYETDSASQIGHILKDAGVSLVVTQSSLQAEMVKTVKPRKVHEIIALDGGGELRIIAAGKEVPPATVDQLRDQVTLRDVATLVYTSGTTGKPKGVVLTQSNFVESVLQAYDILPDQIGDPKGRTLLFLPVAHVLARFVMYGILIGEGRLGFSPDIRNLTNDIETFSPTLMLAVPRVLEKVYNTAAQRAGGGVKRRLFSWSAKQARELSQATAFPRHAEGKAAPTLPRSLHHG
;
A
#
# COMPACT_ATOMS: atom_id res chain seq x y z
N ALA A 1 11.76 16.68 4.16
CA ALA A 1 12.33 17.95 3.65
C ALA A 1 12.69 17.92 2.17
N LEU A 2 12.83 16.75 1.53
CA LEU A 2 13.21 16.64 0.10
C LEU A 2 12.05 16.95 -0.85
N TYR A 3 10.81 16.67 -0.46
CA TYR A 3 9.63 16.96 -1.30
C TYR A 3 9.22 18.43 -1.33
N LEU A 4 9.62 19.23 -0.34
CA LEU A 4 9.47 20.68 -0.38
C LEU A 4 10.29 21.34 -1.52
N ARG A 5 11.20 20.57 -2.15
CA ARG A 5 12.03 21.00 -3.30
C ARG A 5 11.62 20.35 -4.62
N ALA A 6 10.61 19.46 -4.64
CA ALA A 6 10.14 18.89 -5.90
C ALA A 6 9.54 20.01 -6.79
N PRO A 7 9.87 20.01 -8.11
CA PRO A 7 9.23 20.95 -9.04
C PRO A 7 7.71 20.80 -8.95
N GLY A 8 6.99 21.87 -8.68
CA GLY A 8 5.53 21.88 -8.59
C GLY A 8 4.93 21.86 -7.19
N TYR A 9 5.74 21.75 -6.12
CA TYR A 9 5.29 21.87 -4.74
C TYR A 9 5.58 23.28 -4.20
N ARG A 10 4.55 23.97 -3.69
CA ARG A 10 4.69 25.25 -2.96
C ARG A 10 3.78 25.25 -1.75
N GLN A 11 4.37 25.38 -0.56
CA GLN A 11 3.64 25.67 0.66
C GLN A 11 3.32 27.19 0.73
N LEU A 12 2.06 27.54 0.71
CA LEU A 12 1.58 28.91 0.89
C LEU A 12 0.55 28.91 2.01
N GLY A 13 0.98 29.33 3.21
CA GLY A 13 0.07 29.61 4.31
C GLY A 13 -0.83 28.46 4.75
N GLY A 14 -0.28 27.22 4.85
CA GLY A 14 -1.02 26.02 5.29
C GLY A 14 -1.84 25.32 4.18
N VAL A 15 -1.81 25.82 2.94
CA VAL A 15 -2.42 25.15 1.79
C VAL A 15 -1.33 24.58 0.90
N VAL A 16 -1.31 23.26 0.76
CA VAL A 16 -0.44 22.58 -0.19
C VAL A 16 -0.97 22.82 -1.60
N ARG A 17 -0.24 23.57 -2.41
CA ARG A 17 -0.54 23.68 -3.85
C ARG A 17 0.33 22.69 -4.60
N VAL A 18 -0.29 21.75 -5.28
CA VAL A 18 0.34 20.66 -6.02
C VAL A 18 0.21 20.98 -7.52
N SER A 19 1.29 20.75 -8.28
CA SER A 19 1.23 20.87 -9.74
C SER A 19 0.25 19.86 -10.33
N SER A 20 -0.57 20.26 -11.30
CA SER A 20 -1.62 19.45 -11.89
C SER A 20 -1.11 18.22 -12.64
N ASP A 21 0.18 18.21 -13.00
CA ASP A 21 0.85 17.10 -13.72
C ASP A 21 1.44 16.02 -12.79
N LEU A 22 1.26 16.14 -11.48
CA LEU A 22 1.66 15.11 -10.53
C LEU A 22 0.63 13.99 -10.49
N ASN A 23 1.12 12.79 -10.30
CA ASN A 23 0.31 11.58 -10.06
C ASN A 23 1.13 10.58 -9.22
N VAL A 24 0.46 9.59 -8.64
CA VAL A 24 1.10 8.58 -7.78
C VAL A 24 2.22 7.83 -8.50
N PRO A 25 2.02 7.25 -9.70
CA PRO A 25 3.10 6.60 -10.43
C PRO A 25 4.29 7.51 -10.70
N LYS A 26 4.06 8.73 -11.19
CA LYS A 26 5.14 9.69 -11.49
C LYS A 26 6.03 9.94 -10.28
N LEU A 27 5.44 10.16 -9.11
CA LEU A 27 6.18 10.38 -7.87
C LEU A 27 7.04 9.17 -7.47
N ILE A 28 6.53 7.95 -7.66
CA ILE A 28 7.28 6.71 -7.40
C ILE A 28 8.46 6.55 -8.38
N PHE A 29 8.22 6.79 -9.68
CA PHE A 29 9.27 6.74 -10.69
C PHE A 29 10.32 7.85 -10.51
N ASP A 30 9.92 9.03 -10.06
CA ASP A 30 10.84 10.13 -9.74
C ASP A 30 11.73 9.78 -8.54
N ARG A 31 11.19 9.07 -7.53
CA ARG A 31 12.02 8.51 -6.45
C ARG A 31 13.05 7.54 -7.00
N ALA A 32 12.64 6.60 -7.85
CA ALA A 32 13.55 5.63 -8.45
C ALA A 32 14.68 6.29 -9.26
N LYS A 33 14.39 7.41 -9.96
CA LYS A 33 15.42 8.19 -10.67
C LYS A 33 16.38 8.92 -9.71
N ARG A 34 15.88 9.42 -8.57
CA ARG A 34 16.72 10.16 -7.61
C ARG A 34 17.58 9.25 -6.75
N THR A 35 17.05 8.12 -6.33
CA THR A 35 17.70 7.18 -5.40
C THR A 35 17.56 5.74 -5.89
N PRO A 36 18.12 5.38 -7.06
CA PRO A 36 17.89 4.08 -7.70
C PRO A 36 18.30 2.89 -6.82
N ASP A 37 19.38 3.01 -6.08
CA ASP A 37 19.93 1.94 -5.24
C ASP A 37 19.27 1.84 -3.86
N GLN A 38 18.38 2.77 -3.49
CA GLN A 38 17.70 2.73 -2.20
C GLN A 38 16.73 1.57 -2.14
N ILE A 39 16.75 0.82 -1.02
CA ILE A 39 15.78 -0.24 -0.78
C ILE A 39 14.42 0.39 -0.49
N VAL A 40 13.42 0.03 -1.29
CA VAL A 40 12.03 0.54 -1.18
C VAL A 40 11.05 -0.52 -0.69
N ILE A 41 11.35 -1.80 -0.93
CA ILE A 41 10.52 -2.92 -0.51
C ILE A 41 11.40 -4.04 0.01
N GLU A 42 10.90 -4.79 0.98
CA GLU A 42 11.41 -6.09 1.35
C GLU A 42 10.31 -7.13 1.12
N ARG A 43 10.55 -8.07 0.20
CA ARG A 43 9.63 -9.18 -0.12
C ARG A 43 9.95 -10.40 0.73
N ARG A 44 8.92 -11.05 1.23
CA ARG A 44 9.09 -12.32 1.92
C ARG A 44 8.98 -13.49 0.95
N ILE A 45 10.10 -14.18 0.71
CA ILE A 45 10.18 -15.34 -0.19
C ILE A 45 10.83 -16.50 0.59
N GLY A 46 10.17 -17.66 0.64
CA GLY A 46 10.72 -18.81 1.35
C GLY A 46 10.96 -18.58 2.85
N GLY A 47 10.24 -17.62 3.46
CA GLY A 47 10.40 -17.28 4.88
C GLY A 47 11.49 -16.23 5.17
N GLN A 48 12.24 -15.78 4.16
CA GLN A 48 13.29 -14.78 4.27
C GLN A 48 12.84 -13.44 3.62
N TRP A 49 13.39 -12.34 4.11
CA TRP A 49 13.18 -11.01 3.54
C TRP A 49 14.24 -10.73 2.47
N HIS A 50 13.80 -10.36 1.28
CA HIS A 50 14.64 -10.02 0.14
C HIS A 50 14.45 -8.56 -0.21
N GLU A 51 15.53 -7.82 -0.23
CA GLU A 51 15.54 -6.41 -0.56
C GLU A 51 15.26 -6.18 -2.04
N VAL A 52 14.45 -5.15 -2.33
CA VAL A 52 14.15 -4.67 -3.68
C VAL A 52 14.51 -3.19 -3.74
N ARG A 53 15.36 -2.82 -4.68
CA ARG A 53 15.78 -1.44 -4.92
C ARG A 53 14.68 -0.64 -5.64
N ALA A 54 14.80 0.68 -5.58
CA ALA A 54 13.85 1.59 -6.21
C ALA A 54 13.81 1.42 -7.74
N ASP A 55 14.99 1.28 -8.38
CA ASP A 55 15.09 1.04 -9.82
C ASP A 55 14.53 -0.32 -10.23
N GLU A 56 14.78 -1.37 -9.45
CA GLU A 56 14.24 -2.71 -9.69
C GLU A 56 12.71 -2.72 -9.62
N PHE A 57 12.14 -2.05 -8.60
CA PHE A 57 10.69 -1.96 -8.45
C PHE A 57 10.05 -1.14 -9.57
N ALA A 58 10.65 0.00 -9.96
CA ALA A 58 10.17 0.81 -11.07
C ALA A 58 10.22 0.06 -12.41
N ASN A 59 11.30 -0.68 -12.69
CA ASN A 59 11.41 -1.52 -13.87
C ASN A 59 10.36 -2.62 -13.90
N HIS A 60 10.10 -3.25 -12.75
CA HIS A 60 9.07 -4.27 -12.65
C HIS A 60 7.67 -3.69 -12.91
N ILE A 61 7.33 -2.53 -12.33
CA ILE A 61 6.08 -1.81 -12.63
C ILE A 61 5.98 -1.51 -14.13
N GLN A 62 7.07 -1.05 -14.75
CA GLN A 62 7.10 -0.74 -16.18
C GLN A 62 6.79 -1.97 -17.03
N ASP A 63 7.37 -3.12 -16.69
CA ASP A 63 7.14 -4.37 -17.43
C ASP A 63 5.70 -4.88 -17.26
N VAL A 64 5.15 -4.81 -16.04
CA VAL A 64 3.74 -5.14 -15.78
C VAL A 64 2.81 -4.18 -16.54
N ALA A 65 3.09 -2.88 -16.55
CA ALA A 65 2.29 -1.89 -17.29
C ALA A 65 2.30 -2.14 -18.81
N ARG A 66 3.48 -2.42 -19.38
CA ARG A 66 3.60 -2.82 -20.79
C ARG A 66 2.76 -4.06 -21.08
N GLY A 67 2.80 -5.04 -20.16
CA GLY A 67 2.03 -6.26 -20.25
C GLY A 67 0.52 -6.02 -20.23
N LEU A 68 0.04 -5.23 -19.30
CA LEU A 68 -1.37 -4.85 -19.22
C LEU A 68 -1.82 -4.09 -20.47
N TYR A 69 -0.98 -3.19 -21.00
CA TYR A 69 -1.25 -2.51 -22.26
C TYR A 69 -1.34 -3.49 -23.44
N GLY A 70 -0.42 -4.48 -23.51
CA GLY A 70 -0.44 -5.56 -24.50
C GLY A 70 -1.71 -6.42 -24.42
N LEU A 71 -2.25 -6.60 -23.20
CA LEU A 71 -3.53 -7.28 -22.95
C LEU A 71 -4.76 -6.39 -23.22
N GLY A 72 -4.58 -5.18 -23.72
CA GLY A 72 -5.66 -4.32 -24.16
C GLY A 72 -6.09 -3.26 -23.15
N VAL A 73 -5.44 -3.09 -22.01
CA VAL A 73 -5.75 -2.02 -21.06
C VAL A 73 -5.38 -0.66 -21.65
N ARG A 74 -6.30 0.29 -21.55
CA ARG A 74 -6.15 1.67 -22.05
C ARG A 74 -6.55 2.69 -20.98
N PRO A 75 -6.19 3.97 -21.13
CA PRO A 75 -6.62 5.03 -20.21
C PRO A 75 -8.14 4.99 -19.97
N GLY A 76 -8.53 5.08 -18.70
CA GLY A 76 -9.92 5.01 -18.25
C GLY A 76 -10.50 3.60 -18.14
N ASP A 77 -9.78 2.54 -18.52
CA ASP A 77 -10.23 1.16 -18.29
C ASP A 77 -10.18 0.80 -16.81
N ARG A 78 -11.13 -0.02 -16.39
CA ARG A 78 -11.19 -0.53 -15.01
C ARG A 78 -10.62 -1.93 -14.95
N VAL A 79 -9.57 -2.07 -14.16
CA VAL A 79 -8.90 -3.35 -13.89
C VAL A 79 -9.14 -3.73 -12.43
N ALA A 80 -9.73 -4.89 -12.19
CA ALA A 80 -9.94 -5.38 -10.84
C ALA A 80 -8.72 -6.16 -10.32
N ILE A 81 -8.40 -5.99 -9.03
CA ILE A 81 -7.39 -6.78 -8.33
C ILE A 81 -8.07 -7.50 -7.17
N LEU A 82 -8.10 -8.83 -7.22
CA LEU A 82 -8.57 -9.75 -6.17
C LEU A 82 -7.38 -10.52 -5.64
N ALA A 83 -6.62 -9.92 -4.74
CA ALA A 83 -5.40 -10.49 -4.20
C ALA A 83 -5.11 -9.92 -2.79
N PRO A 84 -4.34 -10.63 -1.95
CA PRO A 84 -3.90 -10.13 -0.66
C PRO A 84 -2.92 -8.97 -0.80
N THR A 85 -2.69 -8.29 0.32
CA THR A 85 -1.66 -7.25 0.44
C THR A 85 -0.29 -7.85 0.16
N SER A 86 0.29 -7.52 -0.99
CA SER A 86 1.55 -8.11 -1.47
C SER A 86 2.32 -7.16 -2.38
N TYR A 87 3.55 -7.54 -2.69
CA TYR A 87 4.39 -6.90 -3.69
C TYR A 87 3.72 -6.86 -5.06
N GLU A 88 3.16 -8.00 -5.48
CA GLU A 88 2.49 -8.16 -6.78
C GLU A 88 1.24 -7.28 -6.87
N TRP A 89 0.51 -7.15 -5.76
CA TRP A 89 -0.63 -6.25 -5.67
C TRP A 89 -0.18 -4.80 -5.90
N ALA A 90 0.88 -4.36 -5.20
CA ALA A 90 1.41 -3.01 -5.32
C ALA A 90 1.92 -2.72 -6.73
N ALA A 91 2.70 -3.64 -7.32
CA ALA A 91 3.22 -3.50 -8.66
C ALA A 91 2.10 -3.42 -9.71
N THR A 92 1.09 -4.30 -9.61
CA THR A 92 -0.07 -4.32 -10.52
C THR A 92 -0.89 -3.04 -10.43
N ASP A 93 -1.14 -2.56 -9.21
CA ASP A 93 -1.89 -1.32 -8.98
C ASP A 93 -1.21 -0.10 -9.61
N ILE A 94 0.09 0.10 -9.30
CA ILE A 94 0.86 1.22 -9.85
C ILE A 94 1.02 1.10 -11.37
N ALA A 95 1.10 -0.13 -11.90
CA ALA A 95 1.13 -0.37 -13.35
C ALA A 95 -0.19 0.04 -14.03
N ILE A 96 -1.34 -0.26 -13.43
CA ILE A 96 -2.66 0.19 -13.92
C ILE A 96 -2.71 1.71 -13.93
N LEU A 97 -2.32 2.36 -12.83
CA LEU A 97 -2.30 3.82 -12.71
C LEU A 97 -1.34 4.47 -13.71
N SER A 98 -0.20 3.81 -14.03
CA SER A 98 0.78 4.28 -15.03
C SER A 98 0.21 4.33 -16.45
N LEU A 99 -0.82 3.55 -16.73
CA LEU A 99 -1.55 3.56 -18.00
C LEU A 99 -2.73 4.55 -18.02
N GLY A 100 -2.96 5.30 -16.94
CA GLY A 100 -4.20 6.07 -16.77
C GLY A 100 -5.43 5.17 -16.58
N GLY A 101 -5.21 3.90 -16.22
CA GLY A 101 -6.28 2.96 -15.86
C GLY A 101 -6.80 3.22 -14.45
N ILE A 102 -7.92 2.60 -14.12
CA ILE A 102 -8.62 2.75 -12.84
C ILE A 102 -8.61 1.42 -12.11
N THR A 103 -7.96 1.35 -10.95
CA THR A 103 -7.93 0.14 -10.15
C THR A 103 -9.26 -0.06 -9.42
N VAL A 104 -9.80 -1.27 -9.48
CA VAL A 104 -10.97 -1.71 -8.71
C VAL A 104 -10.51 -2.79 -7.72
N PRO A 105 -10.14 -2.41 -6.49
CA PRO A 105 -9.72 -3.37 -5.48
C PRO A 105 -10.92 -4.17 -4.97
N ILE A 106 -10.77 -5.49 -4.87
CA ILE A 106 -11.77 -6.42 -4.35
C ILE A 106 -11.17 -7.15 -3.16
N TYR A 107 -11.96 -7.26 -2.07
CA TYR A 107 -11.52 -8.01 -0.90
C TYR A 107 -11.56 -9.51 -1.17
N GLU A 108 -10.56 -10.24 -0.65
CA GLU A 108 -10.54 -11.71 -0.75
C GLU A 108 -11.70 -12.37 0.02
N THR A 109 -12.31 -11.65 0.95
CA THR A 109 -13.46 -12.09 1.75
C THR A 109 -14.80 -11.82 1.09
N ASP A 110 -14.83 -11.13 -0.05
CA ASP A 110 -16.07 -10.84 -0.78
C ASP A 110 -16.65 -12.13 -1.37
N SER A 111 -17.95 -12.30 -1.25
CA SER A 111 -18.67 -13.42 -1.84
C SER A 111 -18.69 -13.31 -3.38
N ALA A 112 -18.87 -14.43 -4.06
CA ALA A 112 -19.01 -14.46 -5.52
C ALA A 112 -20.09 -13.49 -6.05
N SER A 113 -21.20 -13.35 -5.32
CA SER A 113 -22.28 -12.40 -5.66
C SER A 113 -21.83 -10.94 -5.54
N GLN A 114 -21.07 -10.60 -4.49
CA GLN A 114 -20.50 -9.25 -4.32
C GLN A 114 -19.49 -8.95 -5.41
N ILE A 115 -18.59 -9.89 -5.70
CA ILE A 115 -17.60 -9.77 -6.77
C ILE A 115 -18.31 -9.53 -8.12
N GLY A 116 -19.31 -10.35 -8.47
CA GLY A 116 -20.07 -10.18 -9.70
C GLY A 116 -20.78 -8.82 -9.80
N HIS A 117 -21.31 -8.32 -8.69
CA HIS A 117 -21.90 -6.98 -8.61
C HIS A 117 -20.84 -5.90 -8.86
N ILE A 118 -19.70 -5.95 -8.16
CA ILE A 118 -18.60 -4.98 -8.30
C ILE A 118 -18.09 -4.94 -9.74
N LEU A 119 -17.80 -6.11 -10.32
CA LEU A 119 -17.30 -6.20 -11.69
C LEU A 119 -18.27 -5.60 -12.72
N LYS A 120 -19.57 -5.80 -12.52
CA LYS A 120 -20.62 -5.27 -13.41
C LYS A 120 -20.79 -3.77 -13.21
N ASP A 121 -20.92 -3.31 -11.99
CA ASP A 121 -21.20 -1.90 -11.64
C ASP A 121 -20.02 -1.00 -12.03
N ALA A 122 -18.79 -1.41 -11.69
CA ALA A 122 -17.57 -0.70 -12.10
C ALA A 122 -17.31 -0.79 -13.61
N GLY A 123 -17.93 -1.73 -14.32
CA GLY A 123 -17.67 -1.98 -15.72
C GLY A 123 -16.23 -2.44 -15.98
N VAL A 124 -15.75 -3.38 -15.16
CA VAL A 124 -14.40 -3.95 -15.25
C VAL A 124 -14.18 -4.66 -16.57
N SER A 125 -13.01 -4.50 -17.16
CA SER A 125 -12.60 -5.11 -18.43
C SER A 125 -11.61 -6.27 -18.25
N LEU A 126 -10.73 -6.20 -17.24
CA LEU A 126 -9.71 -7.19 -16.92
C LEU A 126 -9.67 -7.44 -15.41
N VAL A 127 -9.45 -8.68 -15.01
CA VAL A 127 -9.32 -9.07 -13.58
C VAL A 127 -7.99 -9.77 -13.36
N VAL A 128 -7.25 -9.31 -12.34
CA VAL A 128 -6.06 -9.98 -11.81
C VAL A 128 -6.44 -10.61 -10.47
N THR A 129 -6.21 -11.91 -10.31
CA THR A 129 -6.47 -12.64 -9.07
C THR A 129 -5.15 -13.18 -8.50
N GLN A 130 -5.11 -13.45 -7.20
CA GLN A 130 -3.94 -14.09 -6.60
C GLN A 130 -3.83 -15.54 -7.07
N SER A 131 -4.94 -16.27 -7.09
CA SER A 131 -4.93 -17.72 -7.35
C SER A 131 -5.84 -18.13 -8.48
N SER A 132 -5.53 -19.28 -9.09
CA SER A 132 -6.35 -19.94 -10.08
C SER A 132 -7.73 -20.29 -9.54
N LEU A 133 -7.85 -20.60 -8.24
CA LEU A 133 -9.14 -20.86 -7.60
C LEU A 133 -10.04 -19.59 -7.61
N GLN A 134 -9.45 -18.44 -7.28
CA GLN A 134 -10.18 -17.15 -7.37
C GLN A 134 -10.56 -16.84 -8.83
N ALA A 135 -9.67 -17.12 -9.79
CA ALA A 135 -9.96 -16.93 -11.21
C ALA A 135 -11.15 -17.78 -11.67
N GLU A 136 -11.24 -19.04 -11.25
CA GLU A 136 -12.38 -19.91 -11.54
C GLU A 136 -13.68 -19.35 -10.93
N MET A 137 -13.64 -18.90 -9.67
CA MET A 137 -14.79 -18.24 -9.05
C MET A 137 -15.23 -17.00 -9.83
N VAL A 138 -14.31 -16.14 -10.23
CA VAL A 138 -14.60 -14.95 -11.03
C VAL A 138 -15.25 -15.32 -12.36
N LYS A 139 -14.81 -16.39 -13.03
CA LYS A 139 -15.41 -16.88 -14.30
C LYS A 139 -16.90 -17.19 -14.16
N THR A 140 -17.35 -17.66 -12.99
CA THR A 140 -18.78 -18.00 -12.76
C THR A 140 -19.68 -16.78 -12.65
N VAL A 141 -19.15 -15.61 -12.30
CA VAL A 141 -19.92 -14.39 -12.00
C VAL A 141 -19.56 -13.19 -12.88
N LYS A 142 -18.55 -13.32 -13.74
CA LYS A 142 -18.06 -12.20 -14.55
C LYS A 142 -19.10 -11.70 -15.55
N PRO A 143 -19.23 -10.38 -15.74
CA PRO A 143 -19.99 -9.80 -16.84
C PRO A 143 -19.27 -9.99 -18.16
N ARG A 144 -20.00 -9.89 -19.29
CA ARG A 144 -19.44 -10.05 -20.65
C ARG A 144 -18.28 -9.10 -20.95
N LYS A 145 -18.25 -7.92 -20.33
CA LYS A 145 -17.19 -6.92 -20.51
C LYS A 145 -15.83 -7.40 -20.02
N VAL A 146 -15.78 -8.28 -19.01
CA VAL A 146 -14.52 -8.89 -18.57
C VAL A 146 -14.04 -9.86 -19.64
N HIS A 147 -13.04 -9.45 -20.40
CA HIS A 147 -12.48 -10.23 -21.51
C HIS A 147 -11.28 -11.07 -21.05
N GLU A 148 -10.57 -10.68 -19.99
CA GLU A 148 -9.38 -11.37 -19.51
C GLU A 148 -9.41 -11.55 -17.99
N ILE A 149 -8.97 -12.72 -17.52
CA ILE A 149 -8.78 -13.05 -16.10
C ILE A 149 -7.43 -13.73 -15.97
N ILE A 150 -6.55 -13.18 -15.11
CA ILE A 150 -5.19 -13.64 -14.92
C ILE A 150 -4.97 -13.98 -13.46
N ALA A 151 -4.61 -15.23 -13.16
CA ALA A 151 -4.18 -15.65 -11.85
C ALA A 151 -2.66 -15.50 -11.74
N LEU A 152 -2.19 -14.80 -10.71
CA LEU A 152 -0.76 -14.54 -10.48
C LEU A 152 0.01 -15.82 -10.14
N ASP A 153 -0.63 -16.77 -9.46
CA ASP A 153 -0.06 -18.08 -9.27
C ASP A 153 0.15 -18.82 -10.61
N GLY A 154 1.00 -19.83 -10.65
CA GLY A 154 1.22 -20.61 -11.87
C GLY A 154 1.83 -19.82 -13.04
N GLY A 155 2.44 -18.66 -12.81
CA GLY A 155 3.15 -17.89 -13.84
C GLY A 155 2.31 -16.82 -14.52
N GLY A 156 1.17 -16.43 -13.95
CA GLY A 156 0.31 -15.37 -14.53
C GLY A 156 1.00 -14.02 -14.65
N GLU A 157 1.86 -13.67 -13.70
CA GLU A 157 2.67 -12.44 -13.80
C GLU A 157 3.62 -12.49 -15.01
N LEU A 158 4.28 -13.61 -15.24
CA LEU A 158 5.13 -13.81 -16.42
C LEU A 158 4.33 -13.72 -17.71
N ARG A 159 3.07 -14.21 -17.73
CA ARG A 159 2.15 -14.06 -18.86
C ARG A 159 1.82 -12.59 -19.12
N ILE A 160 1.56 -11.80 -18.07
CA ILE A 160 1.36 -10.36 -18.21
C ILE A 160 2.60 -9.74 -18.87
N ILE A 161 3.78 -9.94 -18.30
CA ILE A 161 5.04 -9.36 -18.79
C ILE A 161 5.29 -9.78 -20.26
N ALA A 162 5.06 -11.05 -20.58
CA ALA A 162 5.24 -11.56 -21.95
C ALA A 162 4.33 -10.87 -22.98
N ALA A 163 3.11 -10.50 -22.59
CA ALA A 163 2.18 -9.77 -23.48
C ALA A 163 2.68 -8.35 -23.81
N GLY A 164 3.59 -7.80 -23.02
CA GLY A 164 4.17 -6.48 -23.22
C GLY A 164 5.45 -6.43 -24.04
N LYS A 165 5.99 -7.56 -24.52
CA LYS A 165 7.32 -7.60 -25.17
C LYS A 165 7.45 -6.63 -26.35
N GLU A 166 6.39 -6.54 -27.18
CA GLU A 166 6.38 -5.68 -28.36
C GLU A 166 5.92 -4.23 -28.04
N VAL A 167 5.53 -3.93 -26.79
CA VAL A 167 5.10 -2.59 -26.40
C VAL A 167 6.37 -1.77 -26.04
N PRO A 168 6.65 -0.66 -26.74
CA PRO A 168 7.79 0.17 -26.41
C PRO A 168 7.67 0.75 -24.97
N PRO A 169 8.76 0.82 -24.18
CA PRO A 169 8.72 1.46 -22.86
C PRO A 169 8.19 2.89 -22.91
N ALA A 170 8.58 3.66 -23.93
CA ALA A 170 8.12 5.03 -24.15
C ALA A 170 6.60 5.18 -24.22
N THR A 171 5.86 4.13 -24.62
CA THR A 171 4.38 4.14 -24.63
C THR A 171 3.84 4.32 -23.22
N VAL A 172 4.35 3.55 -22.26
CA VAL A 172 3.94 3.64 -20.86
C VAL A 172 4.39 4.96 -20.23
N ASP A 173 5.61 5.42 -20.55
CA ASP A 173 6.13 6.70 -20.07
C ASP A 173 5.25 7.87 -20.49
N GLN A 174 4.86 7.92 -21.78
CA GLN A 174 3.96 8.94 -22.31
C GLN A 174 2.58 8.89 -21.64
N LEU A 175 2.00 7.71 -21.44
CA LEU A 175 0.71 7.56 -20.78
C LEU A 175 0.78 8.02 -19.32
N ARG A 176 1.82 7.64 -18.58
CA ARG A 176 2.04 8.06 -17.19
C ARG A 176 2.18 9.58 -17.07
N ASP A 177 2.87 10.21 -18.01
CA ASP A 177 3.07 11.66 -18.03
C ASP A 177 1.78 12.43 -18.38
N GLN A 178 0.82 11.80 -19.06
CA GLN A 178 -0.50 12.37 -19.38
C GLN A 178 -1.48 12.29 -18.20
N VAL A 179 -1.26 11.40 -17.23
CA VAL A 179 -2.13 11.30 -16.05
C VAL A 179 -2.01 12.56 -15.21
N THR A 180 -3.16 13.14 -14.86
CA THR A 180 -3.28 14.36 -14.06
C THR A 180 -3.87 14.09 -12.68
N LEU A 181 -3.80 15.09 -11.79
CA LEU A 181 -4.44 15.04 -10.47
C LEU A 181 -5.97 14.81 -10.54
N ARG A 182 -6.62 15.22 -11.63
CA ARG A 182 -8.08 15.09 -11.79
C ARG A 182 -8.52 13.71 -12.22
N ASP A 183 -7.60 12.90 -12.75
CA ASP A 183 -7.93 11.57 -13.25
C ASP A 183 -8.32 10.64 -12.10
N VAL A 184 -9.30 9.78 -12.37
CA VAL A 184 -9.76 8.78 -11.41
C VAL A 184 -8.66 7.72 -11.25
N ALA A 185 -8.24 7.51 -10.02
CA ALA A 185 -7.26 6.49 -9.67
C ALA A 185 -7.93 5.15 -9.34
N THR A 186 -9.07 5.19 -8.65
CA THR A 186 -9.67 3.95 -8.16
C THR A 186 -11.17 4.10 -7.86
N LEU A 187 -11.87 2.96 -7.93
CA LEU A 187 -13.23 2.78 -7.43
C LEU A 187 -13.20 1.83 -6.24
N VAL A 188 -13.38 2.35 -5.03
CA VAL A 188 -13.37 1.56 -3.80
C VAL A 188 -14.80 1.22 -3.40
N TYR A 189 -15.12 -0.07 -3.34
CA TYR A 189 -16.46 -0.52 -2.97
C TYR A 189 -16.59 -0.67 -1.45
N THR A 190 -17.63 -0.06 -0.89
CA THR A 190 -17.96 -0.15 0.54
C THR A 190 -19.33 -0.76 0.72
N SER A 191 -19.50 -1.49 1.84
CA SER A 191 -20.83 -2.01 2.23
C SER A 191 -21.72 -0.82 2.59
N GLY A 192 -22.54 -0.40 1.62
CA GLY A 192 -23.53 0.66 1.84
C GLY A 192 -24.62 0.21 2.82
N THR A 193 -25.29 1.17 3.46
CA THR A 193 -26.45 0.94 4.34
C THR A 193 -27.64 0.25 3.65
N THR A 194 -27.62 0.14 2.32
CA THR A 194 -28.68 -0.41 1.46
C THR A 194 -28.43 -1.85 1.00
N GLY A 195 -27.41 -2.54 1.53
CA GLY A 195 -27.13 -3.96 1.27
C GLY A 195 -26.30 -4.29 0.03
N LYS A 196 -26.21 -3.43 -0.98
CA LYS A 196 -25.31 -3.61 -2.12
C LYS A 196 -24.10 -2.68 -2.01
N PRO A 197 -22.86 -3.17 -2.26
CA PRO A 197 -21.67 -2.33 -2.27
C PRO A 197 -21.82 -1.17 -3.26
N LYS A 198 -21.37 0.03 -2.85
CA LYS A 198 -21.33 1.24 -3.69
C LYS A 198 -19.88 1.65 -3.94
N GLY A 199 -19.57 2.00 -5.18
CA GLY A 199 -18.25 2.45 -5.58
C GLY A 199 -18.02 3.93 -5.21
N VAL A 200 -17.00 4.18 -4.40
CA VAL A 200 -16.50 5.52 -4.10
C VAL A 200 -15.40 5.83 -5.10
N VAL A 201 -15.55 6.95 -5.80
CA VAL A 201 -14.56 7.43 -6.79
C VAL A 201 -13.47 8.22 -6.06
N LEU A 202 -12.22 7.80 -6.22
CA LEU A 202 -11.05 8.55 -5.72
C LEU A 202 -10.14 8.89 -6.89
N THR A 203 -9.68 10.16 -6.91
CA THR A 203 -8.79 10.70 -7.93
C THR A 203 -7.32 10.59 -7.51
N GLN A 204 -6.39 10.84 -8.43
CA GLN A 204 -4.98 10.99 -8.13
C GLN A 204 -4.73 12.08 -7.08
N SER A 205 -5.48 13.20 -7.14
CA SER A 205 -5.42 14.29 -6.16
C SER A 205 -5.69 13.81 -4.73
N ASN A 206 -6.70 12.97 -4.53
CA ASN A 206 -7.03 12.46 -3.20
C ASN A 206 -5.85 11.73 -2.54
N PHE A 207 -5.05 11.00 -3.30
CA PHE A 207 -3.87 10.32 -2.78
C PHE A 207 -2.66 11.25 -2.68
N VAL A 208 -2.33 11.97 -3.76
CA VAL A 208 -1.14 12.82 -3.82
C VAL A 208 -1.18 13.91 -2.75
N GLU A 209 -2.29 14.66 -2.66
CA GLU A 209 -2.41 15.73 -1.67
C GLU A 209 -2.38 15.20 -0.24
N SER A 210 -3.06 14.07 0.03
CA SER A 210 -3.06 13.46 1.36
C SER A 210 -1.67 12.95 1.75
N VAL A 211 -0.91 12.35 0.81
CA VAL A 211 0.46 11.91 1.05
C VAL A 211 1.38 13.08 1.35
N LEU A 212 1.29 14.17 0.57
CA LEU A 212 2.10 15.37 0.79
C LEU A 212 1.77 16.06 2.13
N GLN A 213 0.48 16.11 2.50
CA GLN A 213 0.06 16.61 3.82
C GLN A 213 0.60 15.73 4.96
N ALA A 214 0.59 14.39 4.80
CA ALA A 214 1.14 13.50 5.79
C ALA A 214 2.66 13.71 5.97
N TYR A 215 3.38 14.04 4.90
CA TYR A 215 4.79 14.43 4.97
C TYR A 215 5.03 15.67 5.80
N ASP A 216 4.17 16.68 5.68
CA ASP A 216 4.28 17.92 6.46
C ASP A 216 4.02 17.68 7.96
N ILE A 217 3.14 16.72 8.29
CA ILE A 217 2.71 16.44 9.67
C ILE A 217 3.63 15.40 10.34
N LEU A 218 4.11 14.41 9.58
CA LEU A 218 4.87 13.25 10.07
C LEU A 218 6.19 13.06 9.29
N PRO A 219 7.05 14.10 9.16
CA PRO A 219 8.24 14.03 8.32
C PRO A 219 9.23 12.95 8.78
N ASP A 220 9.37 12.74 10.09
CA ASP A 220 10.31 11.75 10.65
C ASP A 220 9.81 10.31 10.50
N GLN A 221 8.50 10.10 10.31
CA GLN A 221 7.90 8.77 10.19
C GLN A 221 7.84 8.29 8.74
N ILE A 222 7.61 9.20 7.81
CA ILE A 222 7.40 8.88 6.39
C ILE A 222 8.66 9.17 5.56
N GLY A 223 9.42 10.21 5.96
CA GLY A 223 10.62 10.68 5.26
C GLY A 223 11.94 10.10 5.78
N ASP A 224 11.93 9.17 6.74
CA ASP A 224 13.16 8.54 7.23
C ASP A 224 13.64 7.44 6.27
N PRO A 225 14.85 7.58 5.65
CA PRO A 225 15.42 6.55 4.79
C PRO A 225 15.66 5.20 5.49
N LYS A 226 15.75 5.21 6.82
CA LYS A 226 15.88 4.00 7.65
C LYS A 226 14.52 3.47 8.11
N GLY A 227 13.44 4.19 7.81
CA GLY A 227 12.08 3.83 8.17
C GLY A 227 11.67 2.49 7.55
N ARG A 228 11.11 1.61 8.37
CA ARG A 228 10.65 0.26 7.98
C ARG A 228 9.17 0.12 8.33
N THR A 229 8.32 0.11 7.34
CA THR A 229 6.87 0.01 7.52
C THR A 229 6.39 -1.39 7.17
N LEU A 230 5.80 -2.11 8.13
CA LEU A 230 5.17 -3.40 7.87
C LEU A 230 3.68 -3.20 7.60
N LEU A 231 3.25 -3.51 6.38
CA LEU A 231 1.86 -3.38 5.94
C LEU A 231 1.18 -4.74 5.93
N PHE A 232 0.19 -4.91 6.80
CA PHE A 232 -0.59 -6.14 6.96
C PHE A 232 -2.09 -5.92 6.81
N LEU A 233 -2.54 -4.66 6.81
CA LEU A 233 -3.93 -4.33 6.52
C LEU A 233 -4.22 -4.49 5.03
N PRO A 234 -5.46 -4.89 4.64
CA PRO A 234 -5.83 -5.02 3.24
C PRO A 234 -5.65 -3.71 2.46
N VAL A 235 -4.80 -3.71 1.43
CA VAL A 235 -4.62 -2.55 0.53
C VAL A 235 -5.83 -2.31 -0.38
N ALA A 236 -6.79 -3.22 -0.42
CA ALA A 236 -8.12 -2.96 -0.94
C ALA A 236 -8.84 -1.84 -0.16
N HIS A 237 -8.46 -1.63 1.12
CA HIS A 237 -8.94 -0.53 1.93
C HIS A 237 -8.11 0.74 1.69
N VAL A 238 -8.78 1.88 1.49
CA VAL A 238 -8.15 3.16 1.14
C VAL A 238 -7.04 3.59 2.10
N LEU A 239 -7.21 3.37 3.41
CA LEU A 239 -6.21 3.80 4.41
C LEU A 239 -4.90 3.02 4.29
N ALA A 240 -4.95 1.70 4.11
CA ALA A 240 -3.76 0.88 3.92
C ALA A 240 -3.04 1.24 2.60
N ARG A 241 -3.82 1.50 1.55
CA ARG A 241 -3.30 1.93 0.25
C ARG A 241 -2.67 3.33 0.31
N PHE A 242 -3.26 4.24 1.08
CA PHE A 242 -2.67 5.54 1.37
C PHE A 242 -1.30 5.41 2.04
N VAL A 243 -1.16 4.55 3.06
CA VAL A 243 0.13 4.29 3.71
C VAL A 243 1.12 3.67 2.73
N MET A 244 0.69 2.72 1.91
CA MET A 244 1.52 2.13 0.85
C MET A 244 2.11 3.19 -0.07
N TYR A 245 1.28 4.07 -0.61
CA TYR A 245 1.76 5.16 -1.48
C TYR A 245 2.64 6.14 -0.72
N GLY A 246 2.29 6.50 0.52
CA GLY A 246 3.08 7.39 1.35
C GLY A 246 4.52 6.91 1.52
N ILE A 247 4.72 5.63 1.79
CA ILE A 247 6.04 5.03 1.94
C ILE A 247 6.76 4.86 0.59
N LEU A 248 6.05 4.44 -0.47
CA LEU A 248 6.64 4.26 -1.80
C LEU A 248 7.06 5.58 -2.46
N ILE A 249 6.31 6.66 -2.22
CA ILE A 249 6.65 8.02 -2.68
C ILE A 249 7.75 8.60 -1.80
N GLY A 250 7.77 8.24 -0.53
CA GLY A 250 8.69 8.71 0.49
C GLY A 250 10.10 8.13 0.42
N GLU A 251 10.76 8.06 1.59
CA GLU A 251 12.14 7.58 1.67
C GLU A 251 12.27 6.26 2.42
N GLY A 252 11.24 5.83 3.17
CA GLY A 252 11.22 4.58 3.90
C GLY A 252 11.12 3.35 3.01
N ARG A 253 11.13 2.17 3.64
CA ARG A 253 10.93 0.89 2.97
C ARG A 253 9.68 0.18 3.48
N LEU A 254 9.06 -0.63 2.63
CA LEU A 254 7.82 -1.31 2.88
C LEU A 254 8.03 -2.83 2.93
N GLY A 255 7.50 -3.50 3.96
CA GLY A 255 7.34 -4.96 4.00
C GLY A 255 5.87 -5.33 3.96
N PHE A 256 5.54 -6.44 3.31
CA PHE A 256 4.16 -6.94 3.24
C PHE A 256 3.99 -8.20 4.09
N SER A 257 2.96 -8.20 4.95
CA SER A 257 2.55 -9.34 5.75
C SER A 257 1.09 -9.69 5.41
N PRO A 258 0.84 -10.50 4.37
CA PRO A 258 -0.51 -10.79 3.90
C PRO A 258 -1.33 -11.64 4.86
N ASP A 259 -0.68 -12.45 5.69
CA ASP A 259 -1.33 -13.39 6.61
C ASP A 259 -1.16 -12.94 8.07
N ILE A 260 -2.27 -12.47 8.65
CA ILE A 260 -2.31 -12.04 10.06
C ILE A 260 -1.90 -13.14 11.06
N ARG A 261 -1.94 -14.42 10.65
CA ARG A 261 -1.49 -15.54 11.49
C ARG A 261 0.03 -15.52 11.67
N ASN A 262 0.75 -15.04 10.67
CA ASN A 262 2.20 -14.90 10.66
C ASN A 262 2.69 -13.54 11.18
N LEU A 263 1.78 -12.60 11.45
CA LEU A 263 2.11 -11.21 11.76
C LEU A 263 3.13 -11.08 12.91
N THR A 264 3.01 -11.88 13.97
CA THR A 264 3.96 -11.82 15.12
C THR A 264 5.38 -12.16 14.67
N ASN A 265 5.54 -13.21 13.87
CA ASN A 265 6.85 -13.61 13.34
C ASN A 265 7.36 -12.59 12.30
N ASP A 266 6.46 -11.98 11.53
CA ASP A 266 6.82 -10.94 10.56
C ASP A 266 7.27 -9.66 11.27
N ILE A 267 6.64 -9.27 12.38
CA ILE A 267 7.09 -8.16 13.23
C ILE A 267 8.49 -8.44 13.78
N GLU A 268 8.72 -9.65 14.30
CA GLU A 268 10.00 -10.04 14.90
C GLU A 268 11.13 -10.03 13.86
N THR A 269 10.89 -10.61 12.69
CA THR A 269 11.92 -10.78 11.65
C THR A 269 12.13 -9.54 10.78
N PHE A 270 11.08 -8.76 10.53
CA PHE A 270 11.16 -7.50 9.78
C PHE A 270 11.63 -6.34 10.64
N SER A 271 11.36 -6.34 11.95
CA SER A 271 11.69 -5.25 12.89
C SER A 271 11.18 -3.87 12.41
N PRO A 272 9.85 -3.67 12.26
CA PRO A 272 9.30 -2.43 11.75
C PRO A 272 9.53 -1.25 12.71
N THR A 273 9.77 -0.07 12.16
CA THR A 273 9.78 1.21 12.91
C THR A 273 8.40 1.87 12.91
N LEU A 274 7.55 1.53 11.92
CA LEU A 274 6.20 2.04 11.78
C LEU A 274 5.23 0.92 11.39
N MET A 275 4.06 0.93 12.00
CA MET A 275 2.94 0.05 11.64
C MET A 275 1.62 0.80 11.73
N LEU A 276 0.79 0.66 10.69
CA LEU A 276 -0.61 1.05 10.77
C LEU A 276 -1.41 -0.12 11.32
N ALA A 277 -2.07 0.06 12.46
CA ALA A 277 -2.85 -0.98 13.09
C ALA A 277 -4.24 -0.49 13.53
N VAL A 278 -5.22 -1.38 13.47
CA VAL A 278 -6.53 -1.15 14.08
C VAL A 278 -6.58 -1.80 15.47
N PRO A 279 -7.35 -1.27 16.43
CA PRO A 279 -7.35 -1.75 17.82
C PRO A 279 -7.50 -3.27 17.98
N ARG A 280 -8.40 -3.90 17.22
CA ARG A 280 -8.62 -5.36 17.24
C ARG A 280 -7.37 -6.17 16.90
N VAL A 281 -6.52 -5.67 16.01
CA VAL A 281 -5.28 -6.36 15.65
C VAL A 281 -4.27 -6.26 16.78
N LEU A 282 -4.13 -5.09 17.40
CA LEU A 282 -3.27 -4.90 18.58
C LEU A 282 -3.70 -5.82 19.73
N GLU A 283 -5.01 -5.94 19.99
CA GLU A 283 -5.55 -6.87 20.97
C GLU A 283 -5.20 -8.33 20.64
N LYS A 284 -5.32 -8.73 19.39
CA LYS A 284 -4.98 -10.09 18.94
C LYS A 284 -3.47 -10.37 19.11
N VAL A 285 -2.61 -9.44 18.71
CA VAL A 285 -1.15 -9.57 18.90
C VAL A 285 -0.81 -9.67 20.38
N TYR A 286 -1.37 -8.78 21.21
CA TYR A 286 -1.18 -8.82 22.66
C TYR A 286 -1.62 -10.16 23.28
N ASN A 287 -2.82 -10.62 22.94
CA ASN A 287 -3.37 -11.88 23.47
C ASN A 287 -2.53 -13.09 23.03
N THR A 288 -2.06 -13.10 21.77
CA THR A 288 -1.19 -14.17 21.25
C THR A 288 0.16 -14.17 21.98
N ALA A 289 0.77 -13.01 22.19
CA ALA A 289 2.01 -12.87 22.94
C ALA A 289 1.84 -13.28 24.41
N ALA A 290 0.73 -12.88 25.04
CA ALA A 290 0.39 -13.27 26.42
C ALA A 290 0.19 -14.79 26.55
N GLN A 291 -0.45 -15.45 25.57
CA GLN A 291 -0.60 -16.90 25.53
C GLN A 291 0.75 -17.61 25.36
N ARG A 292 1.62 -17.12 24.47
CA ARG A 292 2.97 -17.67 24.25
C ARG A 292 3.86 -17.51 25.48
N ALA A 293 3.67 -16.46 26.28
CA ALA A 293 4.38 -16.28 27.55
C ALA A 293 4.02 -17.36 28.59
N GLY A 294 2.90 -18.07 28.42
CA GLY A 294 2.48 -19.18 29.30
C GLY A 294 2.27 -18.75 30.74
N GLY A 295 2.79 -19.55 31.71
CA GLY A 295 2.66 -19.33 33.15
C GLY A 295 3.98 -18.92 33.82
N GLY A 296 3.90 -18.65 35.15
CA GLY A 296 5.08 -18.43 35.99
C GLY A 296 5.84 -17.12 35.72
N VAL A 297 7.17 -17.22 35.72
CA VAL A 297 8.07 -16.05 35.63
C VAL A 297 7.92 -15.34 34.27
N LYS A 298 7.77 -16.08 33.17
CA LYS A 298 7.60 -15.50 31.82
C LYS A 298 6.36 -14.63 31.74
N ARG A 299 5.24 -15.05 32.33
CA ARG A 299 4.00 -14.26 32.37
C ARG A 299 4.16 -12.99 33.20
N ARG A 300 4.87 -13.06 34.35
CA ARG A 300 5.16 -11.87 35.17
C ARG A 300 6.02 -10.87 34.42
N LEU A 301 7.06 -11.34 33.72
CA LEU A 301 7.93 -10.50 32.90
C LEU A 301 7.14 -9.85 31.76
N PHE A 302 6.30 -10.61 31.03
CA PHE A 302 5.43 -10.08 30.01
C PHE A 302 4.49 -8.99 30.53
N SER A 303 3.82 -9.25 31.67
CA SER A 303 2.90 -8.29 32.28
C SER A 303 3.61 -7.01 32.73
N TRP A 304 4.82 -7.15 33.28
CA TRP A 304 5.65 -6.01 33.66
C TRP A 304 6.06 -5.20 32.42
N SER A 305 6.58 -5.85 31.36
CA SER A 305 6.96 -5.19 30.10
C SER A 305 5.77 -4.47 29.45
N ALA A 306 4.61 -5.09 29.43
CA ALA A 306 3.39 -4.49 28.89
C ALA A 306 2.91 -3.28 29.72
N LYS A 307 3.15 -3.28 31.03
CA LYS A 307 2.90 -2.13 31.89
C LYS A 307 3.87 -0.99 31.59
N GLN A 308 5.17 -1.27 31.49
CA GLN A 308 6.18 -0.28 31.15
C GLN A 308 5.93 0.35 29.76
N ALA A 309 5.58 -0.47 28.77
CA ALA A 309 5.24 0.04 27.43
C ALA A 309 4.04 0.98 27.46
N ARG A 310 3.01 0.69 28.26
CA ARG A 310 1.85 1.59 28.43
C ARG A 310 2.23 2.91 29.11
N GLU A 311 3.02 2.85 30.19
CA GLU A 311 3.50 4.03 30.91
C GLU A 311 4.35 4.91 29.99
N LEU A 312 5.26 4.32 29.20
CA LEU A 312 6.07 5.04 28.21
C LEU A 312 5.17 5.68 27.13
N SER A 313 4.22 4.92 26.58
CA SER A 313 3.27 5.43 25.57
C SER A 313 2.44 6.61 26.10
N GLN A 314 2.01 6.56 27.36
CA GLN A 314 1.29 7.67 27.99
C GLN A 314 2.18 8.89 28.22
N ALA A 315 3.46 8.68 28.55
CA ALA A 315 4.43 9.75 28.76
C ALA A 315 4.87 10.42 27.45
N THR A 316 4.90 9.65 26.33
CA THR A 316 5.29 10.12 25.00
C THR A 316 4.11 10.45 24.10
N ALA A 317 2.86 10.11 24.48
CA ALA A 317 1.67 10.51 23.77
C ALA A 317 1.66 12.04 23.61
N PHE A 318 1.44 12.52 22.40
CA PHE A 318 1.38 13.93 22.04
C PHE A 318 0.68 14.74 23.14
N PRO A 319 1.28 15.81 23.65
CA PRO A 319 0.57 16.69 24.58
C PRO A 319 -0.70 17.15 23.84
N ARG A 320 -1.86 16.72 24.32
CA ARG A 320 -3.11 17.40 23.99
C ARG A 320 -2.83 18.87 24.23
N HIS A 321 -3.12 19.74 23.29
CA HIS A 321 -3.00 21.18 23.43
C HIS A 321 -3.54 21.62 24.79
N ALA A 322 -2.67 21.59 25.78
CA ALA A 322 -2.87 22.16 27.09
C ALA A 322 -1.74 23.15 27.28
N GLU A 323 -2.15 24.37 27.26
CA GLU A 323 -1.39 25.57 27.56
C GLU A 323 -0.23 25.35 28.53
N GLY A 324 1.00 25.68 28.10
CA GLY A 324 2.03 26.25 28.96
C GLY A 324 2.76 25.34 29.95
N LYS A 325 2.87 24.01 29.78
CA LYS A 325 3.73 23.20 30.64
C LYS A 325 4.82 22.49 29.81
N ALA A 326 6.09 22.71 30.24
CA ALA A 326 7.29 22.13 29.65
C ALA A 326 7.20 20.59 29.59
N ALA A 327 7.70 20.01 28.49
CA ALA A 327 7.78 18.57 28.27
C ALA A 327 8.56 17.88 29.43
N PRO A 328 8.11 16.71 29.90
CA PRO A 328 8.86 15.98 30.92
C PRO A 328 10.18 15.46 30.34
N THR A 329 11.29 15.78 31.00
CA THR A 329 12.62 15.25 30.69
C THR A 329 12.67 13.75 30.96
N LEU A 330 13.07 12.97 29.94
CA LEU A 330 13.29 11.53 30.07
C LEU A 330 14.35 11.23 31.16
N PRO A 331 14.15 10.20 31.98
CA PRO A 331 15.17 9.77 32.95
C PRO A 331 16.44 9.32 32.22
N ARG A 332 17.59 9.81 32.64
CA ARG A 332 18.93 9.52 32.07
C ARG A 332 19.37 8.05 32.11
N SER A 333 18.55 7.12 32.63
CA SER A 333 18.91 5.71 32.85
C SER A 333 18.68 4.77 31.64
N LEU A 334 18.28 5.25 30.45
CA LEU A 334 18.03 4.42 29.27
C LEU A 334 19.12 4.53 28.19
N HIS A 335 20.31 5.09 28.50
CA HIS A 335 21.39 5.26 27.52
C HIS A 335 22.49 4.21 27.57
N HIS A 336 22.37 3.11 28.34
CA HIS A 336 23.33 2.00 28.31
C HIS A 336 22.58 0.66 28.36
N GLY A 337 22.54 -0.02 27.22
CA GLY A 337 22.06 -1.40 27.06
C GLY A 337 21.99 -1.76 25.60
#